data_a42a52bbe27974a59e161a38baa59492
#
_entry.id   a42a52bbe27974a59e161a38baa59492
#
_cell.length_a   1.000
_cell.length_b   1.000
_cell.length_c   1.000
_cell.angle_alpha   90.00
_cell.angle_beta   90.00
_cell.angle_gamma   90.00
#
_symmetry.space_group_name_H-M   'P 1'
#
loop_
_entity.id
_entity.type
_entity.pdbx_description
1 polymer ?
#
loop_
_entity_poly.entity_id
_entity_poly.type
_entity_poly.pdbx_seq_one_letter_code
_entity_poly.pdbx_strand_id
1 'polypeptide(L)'
;MIDIQGIKEALPHRYPMLLVDRVLEVSEDTIVAIKNVTINEPFFNGHFPQYPVMPGVLIMEALAQTAGVLELSKPEKDRKSVV
;
A
#
# COMPACT_ATOMS: atom_id res chain seq x y z
N MET A 1 -3.64 11.20 -9.46
CA MET A 1 -3.91 10.93 -8.04
C MET A 1 -5.00 9.87 -7.90
N ILE A 2 -4.82 8.91 -7.01
CA ILE A 2 -5.78 7.84 -6.79
C ILE A 2 -6.15 7.86 -5.30
N ASP A 3 -7.45 7.97 -5.01
CA ASP A 3 -7.93 7.95 -3.64
C ASP A 3 -8.15 6.52 -3.15
N ILE A 4 -8.63 6.38 -1.91
CA ILE A 4 -8.79 5.04 -1.30
C ILE A 4 -9.79 4.18 -2.09
N GLN A 5 -10.80 4.77 -2.70
CA GLN A 5 -11.75 3.98 -3.49
C GLN A 5 -11.08 3.38 -4.73
N GLY A 6 -10.25 4.16 -5.41
CA GLY A 6 -9.49 3.66 -6.55
C GLY A 6 -8.47 2.60 -6.15
N ILE A 7 -7.83 2.77 -4.99
CA ILE A 7 -6.89 1.76 -4.47
C ILE A 7 -7.63 0.45 -4.18
N LYS A 8 -8.81 0.52 -3.59
CA LYS A 8 -9.63 -0.67 -3.30
C LYS A 8 -10.10 -1.37 -4.58
N GLU A 9 -10.30 -0.63 -5.66
CA GLU A 9 -10.62 -1.24 -6.95
C GLU A 9 -9.42 -1.99 -7.53
N ALA A 10 -8.20 -1.48 -7.30
CA ALA A 10 -6.98 -2.10 -7.81
C ALA A 10 -6.52 -3.29 -6.96
N LEU A 11 -6.65 -3.20 -5.64
CA LEU A 11 -6.13 -4.20 -4.71
C LEU A 11 -7.26 -4.96 -4.01
N PRO A 12 -7.13 -6.29 -3.85
CA PRO A 12 -8.10 -7.06 -3.07
C PRO A 12 -7.94 -6.90 -1.57
N HIS A 13 -6.82 -6.36 -1.13
CA HIS A 13 -6.50 -6.20 0.29
C HIS A 13 -7.56 -5.36 1.01
N ARG A 14 -7.83 -5.71 2.27
CA ARG A 14 -8.75 -4.98 3.14
C ARG A 14 -8.17 -4.94 4.54
N TYR A 15 -8.75 -4.10 5.41
CA TYR A 15 -8.30 -3.97 6.78
C TYR A 15 -8.08 -5.35 7.43
N PRO A 16 -7.00 -5.59 8.15
CA PRO A 16 -5.92 -4.65 8.47
C PRO A 16 -4.73 -4.70 7.51
N MET A 17 -4.86 -5.37 6.37
CA MET A 17 -3.74 -5.61 5.44
C MET A 17 -3.67 -4.62 4.30
N LEU A 18 -4.66 -3.74 4.13
CA LEU A 18 -4.58 -2.68 3.13
C LEU A 18 -3.74 -1.53 3.71
N LEU A 19 -2.56 -1.31 3.12
CA LEU A 19 -1.58 -0.40 3.70
C LEU A 19 -1.36 0.89 2.89
N VAL A 20 -1.97 1.02 1.72
CA VAL A 20 -1.81 2.22 0.89
C VAL A 20 -3.01 3.12 1.10
N ASP A 21 -2.77 4.36 1.51
CA ASP A 21 -3.85 5.32 1.82
C ASP A 21 -4.20 6.23 0.65
N ARG A 22 -3.22 6.63 -0.13
CA ARG A 22 -3.43 7.51 -1.28
C ARG A 22 -2.25 7.41 -2.24
N VAL A 23 -2.53 7.49 -3.53
CA VAL A 23 -1.51 7.63 -4.57
C VAL A 23 -1.45 9.09 -4.97
N LEU A 24 -0.28 9.70 -4.83
CA LEU A 24 -0.07 11.12 -5.16
C LEU A 24 0.26 11.31 -6.63
N GLU A 25 1.08 10.44 -7.18
CA GLU A 25 1.55 10.54 -8.56
C GLU A 25 1.67 9.13 -9.13
N VAL A 26 1.28 8.96 -10.36
CA VAL A 26 1.47 7.72 -11.08
C VAL A 26 1.79 8.03 -12.55
N SER A 27 2.80 7.37 -13.07
CA SER A 27 3.17 7.43 -14.47
C SER A 27 3.31 6.02 -15.00
N GLU A 28 3.85 5.85 -16.21
CA GLU A 28 4.02 4.52 -16.79
C GLU A 28 4.95 3.64 -15.96
N ASP A 29 6.01 4.25 -15.41
CA ASP A 29 7.08 3.49 -14.73
C ASP A 29 7.23 3.81 -13.26
N THR A 30 6.56 4.83 -12.76
CA THR A 30 6.76 5.27 -11.37
C THR A 30 5.44 5.50 -10.67
N ILE A 31 5.47 5.35 -9.36
CA ILE A 31 4.33 5.63 -8.50
C ILE A 31 4.82 6.15 -7.16
N VAL A 32 4.14 7.17 -6.66
CA VAL A 32 4.40 7.74 -5.33
C VAL A 32 3.11 7.69 -4.54
N ALA A 33 3.16 7.09 -3.37
CA ALA A 33 1.98 6.89 -2.54
C ALA A 33 2.28 7.23 -1.08
N ILE A 34 1.22 7.30 -0.29
CA ILE A 34 1.29 7.56 1.15
C ILE A 34 0.74 6.38 1.93
N LYS A 35 1.45 6.00 2.97
CA LYS A 35 0.95 5.15 4.06
C LYS A 35 0.98 6.00 5.32
N ASN A 36 -0.18 6.35 5.87
CA ASN A 36 -0.26 7.03 7.16
C ASN A 36 0.03 6.03 8.29
N VAL A 37 0.88 6.43 9.22
CA VAL A 37 1.23 5.60 10.37
C VAL A 37 0.81 6.33 11.63
N THR A 38 -0.14 5.74 12.37
CA THR A 38 -0.65 6.33 13.63
C THR A 38 -0.55 5.31 14.74
N ILE A 39 -0.70 5.79 15.99
CA ILE A 39 -0.71 4.89 17.15
C ILE A 39 -1.87 3.90 17.11
N ASN A 40 -2.91 4.19 16.32
CA ASN A 40 -4.05 3.31 16.17
C ASN A 40 -3.81 2.13 15.22
N GLU A 41 -2.60 2.00 14.67
CA GLU A 41 -2.27 0.85 13.83
C GLU A 41 -2.29 -0.42 14.67
N PRO A 42 -3.00 -1.48 14.24
CA PRO A 42 -3.15 -2.70 15.05
C PRO A 42 -1.83 -3.39 15.37
N PHE A 43 -0.82 -3.28 14.51
CA PHE A 43 0.47 -3.93 14.76
C PHE A 43 1.23 -3.33 15.95
N PHE A 44 0.91 -2.12 16.38
CA PHE A 44 1.58 -1.52 17.54
C PHE A 44 1.15 -2.14 18.87
N ASN A 45 0.10 -2.95 18.88
CA ASN A 45 -0.26 -3.70 20.07
C ASN A 45 0.83 -4.70 20.47
N GLY A 46 1.60 -5.19 19.53
CA GLY A 46 2.65 -6.15 19.77
C GLY A 46 4.04 -5.69 19.38
N HIS A 47 4.18 -4.63 18.61
CA HIS A 47 5.48 -4.26 18.02
C HIS A 47 5.78 -2.76 18.19
N PHE A 48 5.93 -2.21 19.33
CA PHE A 48 5.93 -2.86 20.66
C PHE A 48 5.03 -2.05 21.59
N PRO A 49 4.38 -2.65 22.60
CA PRO A 49 3.42 -1.93 23.43
C PRO A 49 3.95 -0.66 24.09
N GLN A 50 5.23 -0.63 24.46
CA GLN A 50 5.84 0.51 25.14
C GLN A 50 6.67 1.40 24.22
N TYR A 51 6.91 0.95 22.99
CA TYR A 51 7.71 1.69 22.02
C TYR A 51 7.28 1.31 20.61
N PRO A 52 6.33 2.06 20.05
CA PRO A 52 5.80 1.71 18.72
C PRO A 52 6.86 1.83 17.63
N VAL A 53 7.03 0.76 16.87
CA VAL A 53 7.94 0.74 15.71
C VAL A 53 7.22 0.08 14.57
N MET A 54 7.18 0.73 13.41
CA MET A 54 6.60 0.14 12.20
C MET A 54 7.40 -1.10 11.80
N PRO A 55 6.77 -2.29 11.77
CA PRO A 55 7.49 -3.50 11.37
C PRO A 55 8.05 -3.38 9.96
N GLY A 56 9.34 -3.73 9.78
CA GLY A 56 10.00 -3.64 8.49
C GLY A 56 9.29 -4.47 7.42
N VAL A 57 8.78 -5.64 7.80
CA VAL A 57 8.04 -6.49 6.86
C VAL A 57 6.79 -5.80 6.32
N LEU A 58 6.13 -4.96 7.12
CA LEU A 58 4.94 -4.22 6.68
C LEU A 58 5.33 -3.03 5.81
N ILE A 59 6.49 -2.43 6.02
CA ILE A 59 7.01 -1.42 5.10
C ILE A 59 7.22 -2.04 3.73
N MET A 60 7.81 -3.23 3.67
CA MET A 60 7.99 -3.96 2.42
C MET A 60 6.65 -4.31 1.78
N GLU A 61 5.68 -4.72 2.59
CA GLU A 61 4.34 -5.02 2.09
C GLU A 61 3.67 -3.77 1.50
N ALA A 62 3.79 -2.62 2.16
CA ALA A 62 3.25 -1.36 1.65
C ALA A 62 3.86 -1.00 0.29
N LEU A 63 5.16 -1.20 0.13
CA LEU A 63 5.84 -0.96 -1.14
C LEU A 63 5.36 -1.93 -2.22
N ALA A 64 5.18 -3.20 -1.88
CA ALA A 64 4.66 -4.19 -2.81
C ALA A 64 3.25 -3.86 -3.26
N GLN A 65 2.39 -3.43 -2.33
CA GLN A 65 1.02 -3.01 -2.67
C GLN A 65 1.04 -1.78 -3.59
N THR A 66 1.91 -0.82 -3.33
CA THR A 66 2.06 0.37 -4.16
C THR A 66 2.45 -0.02 -5.59
N ALA A 67 3.40 -0.93 -5.73
CA ALA A 67 3.77 -1.47 -7.03
C ALA A 67 2.59 -2.18 -7.69
N GLY A 68 1.79 -2.90 -6.92
CA GLY A 68 0.58 -3.55 -7.41
C GLY A 68 -0.43 -2.56 -7.97
N VAL A 69 -0.62 -1.43 -7.30
CA VAL A 69 -1.51 -0.38 -7.81
C VAL A 69 -1.01 0.14 -9.15
N LEU A 70 0.29 0.35 -9.29
CA LEU A 70 0.86 0.80 -10.56
C LEU A 70 0.55 -0.17 -11.70
N GLU A 71 0.79 -1.47 -11.50
CA GLU A 71 0.55 -2.46 -12.55
C GLU A 71 -0.94 -2.66 -12.82
N LEU A 72 -1.76 -2.71 -11.78
CA LEU A 72 -3.19 -2.99 -11.93
C LEU A 72 -3.98 -1.78 -12.44
N SER A 73 -3.39 -0.59 -12.46
CA SER A 73 -4.00 0.57 -13.08
C SER A 73 -3.73 0.66 -14.60
N LYS A 74 -2.87 -0.23 -15.12
CA LYS A 74 -2.59 -0.33 -16.56
C LYS A 74 -3.62 -1.25 -17.25
N PRO A 75 -3.80 -1.11 -18.57
CA PRO A 75 -4.56 -2.11 -19.32
C PRO A 75 -3.95 -3.51 -19.10
N GLU A 76 -4.82 -4.52 -19.07
CA GLU A 76 -4.38 -5.89 -18.74
C GLU A 76 -3.21 -6.37 -19.60
N LYS A 77 -3.22 -6.04 -20.90
CA LYS A 77 -2.16 -6.45 -21.84
C LYS A 77 -0.80 -5.84 -21.52
N ASP A 78 -0.77 -4.74 -20.77
CA ASP A 78 0.49 -4.04 -20.46
C ASP A 78 0.99 -4.37 -19.06
N ARG A 79 0.30 -5.24 -18.33
CA ARG A 79 0.66 -5.57 -16.94
C ARG A 79 1.85 -6.52 -16.89
N LYS A 80 2.74 -6.24 -15.93
CA LYS A 80 3.80 -7.16 -15.56
C LYS A 80 3.30 -8.05 -14.44
N SER A 81 3.94 -9.21 -14.27
CA SER A 81 3.61 -10.08 -13.16
C SER A 81 3.99 -9.40 -11.85
N VAL A 82 3.04 -9.30 -10.92
CA VAL A 82 3.26 -8.79 -9.57
C VAL A 82 2.98 -9.93 -8.61
N VAL A 83 4.01 -10.42 -7.96
CA VAL A 83 3.90 -11.59 -7.11
C VAL A 83 4.14 -11.20 -5.67
#